data_36bf65af1bc633dc62a750a4c2508cba
#
_entry.id   36bf65af1bc633dc62a750a4c2508cba
#
_cell.length_a   1.000
_cell.length_b   1.000
_cell.length_c   1.000
_cell.angle_alpha   90.00
_cell.angle_beta   90.00
_cell.angle_gamma   90.00
#
_symmetry.space_group_name_H-M   'P 1'
#
loop_
_entity.id
_entity.type
_entity.pdbx_description
1 polymer ?
#
loop_
_entity_poly.entity_id
_entity_poly.type
_entity_poly.pdbx_seq_one_letter_code
_entity_poly.pdbx_strand_id
1 'polypeptide(L)'
;MTYLLKTSRRLPSLAIAATVLALVGPLATVAAAAPSNEPATPARTASSRGLWPLERAHAHNDYEHARPLFDALDHGFTSVEADVWLQDGELRVAHDESATQPGRTLQSLYLDPLRQRVRTEHGSVYAGWHGSVQLLIDVKSDGPATYAAVDRVLRQYPDLMTRWTGGREHMRPVTAVISGNRDREVMTAQTTRYAGYDGRLSDLGTGTPASFMPLVSDNWTQQFTWLGVGPMPSAEREKLHRIVAQSHAAGYTLRFWATPDLATSARESLWRESVAAGVDYLNTDDLAGLESFLRTQDPQESRAQGRPLHAAA
;
A
#
# COMPACT_ATOMS: atom_id res chain seq x y z
N MET A 1 -8.21 -6.70 60.41
CA MET A 1 -7.41 -5.77 61.23
C MET A 1 -6.22 -5.38 60.34
N THR A 2 -6.02 -4.23 59.82
CA THR A 2 -6.24 -2.84 60.23
C THR A 2 -6.39 -1.97 58.95
N TYR A 3 -7.40 -1.12 58.89
CA TYR A 3 -7.61 -0.10 57.89
C TYR A 3 -6.60 1.03 58.02
N LEU A 4 -6.02 1.52 56.93
CA LEU A 4 -5.37 2.83 56.89
C LEU A 4 -6.00 3.68 55.77
N LEU A 5 -6.79 4.65 56.25
CA LEU A 5 -7.35 5.77 55.51
C LEU A 5 -6.23 6.73 55.05
N LYS A 6 -6.18 7.09 53.75
CA LYS A 6 -5.41 8.23 53.25
C LYS A 6 -6.33 9.37 52.88
N THR A 7 -6.23 10.43 53.61
CA THR A 7 -6.92 11.71 53.52
C THR A 7 -6.44 12.50 52.29
N SER A 8 -7.40 12.99 51.49
CA SER A 8 -7.18 13.94 50.41
C SER A 8 -7.06 15.37 50.96
N ARG A 9 -5.95 16.04 50.68
CA ARG A 9 -5.80 17.50 50.90
C ARG A 9 -6.19 18.25 49.62
N ARG A 10 -7.23 19.09 49.73
CA ARG A 10 -7.59 20.10 48.76
C ARG A 10 -6.71 21.33 48.94
N LEU A 11 -6.16 21.86 47.83
CA LEU A 11 -5.50 23.18 47.78
C LEU A 11 -6.52 24.26 47.25
N PRO A 12 -6.45 25.49 47.77
CA PRO A 12 -7.41 26.51 47.42
C PRO A 12 -7.03 27.20 46.09
N SER A 13 -8.08 27.56 45.31
CA SER A 13 -7.97 28.32 44.08
C SER A 13 -7.73 29.81 44.43
N LEU A 14 -6.66 30.38 43.87
CA LEU A 14 -6.40 31.82 43.84
C LEU A 14 -7.14 32.42 42.62
N ALA A 15 -8.08 33.31 42.89
CA ALA A 15 -8.72 34.17 41.87
C ALA A 15 -7.84 35.40 41.65
N ILE A 16 -7.40 35.62 40.43
CA ILE A 16 -6.73 36.85 39.97
C ILE A 16 -7.75 37.70 39.24
N ALA A 17 -8.10 38.85 39.83
CA ALA A 17 -8.92 39.86 39.22
C ALA A 17 -8.07 40.67 38.22
N ALA A 18 -8.43 40.67 36.94
CA ALA A 18 -7.81 41.51 35.92
C ALA A 18 -8.68 42.76 35.71
N THR A 19 -8.13 43.92 36.02
CA THR A 19 -8.75 45.24 35.78
C THR A 19 -8.63 45.59 34.29
N VAL A 20 -9.73 45.77 33.60
CA VAL A 20 -9.80 46.22 32.20
C VAL A 20 -9.79 47.73 32.14
N LEU A 21 -8.76 48.34 31.60
CA LEU A 21 -8.72 49.75 31.28
C LEU A 21 -9.22 49.98 29.84
N ALA A 22 -10.37 50.64 29.71
CA ALA A 22 -10.98 50.95 28.43
C ALA A 22 -10.28 52.19 27.81
N LEU A 23 -9.58 51.98 26.71
CA LEU A 23 -9.12 53.05 25.82
C LEU A 23 -10.12 53.22 24.67
N VAL A 24 -10.82 54.33 24.63
CA VAL A 24 -11.69 54.75 23.53
C VAL A 24 -10.80 55.39 22.45
N GLY A 25 -10.65 54.70 21.30
CA GLY A 25 -10.04 55.25 20.09
C GLY A 25 -11.09 55.41 18.96
N PRO A 26 -10.92 56.28 17.98
CA PRO A 26 -11.97 56.67 17.04
C PRO A 26 -12.29 55.55 16.04
N LEU A 27 -13.60 55.36 15.77
CA LEU A 27 -14.16 54.46 14.78
C LEU A 27 -13.71 54.86 13.36
N ALA A 28 -12.85 54.03 12.76
CA ALA A 28 -12.67 54.01 11.30
C ALA A 28 -13.68 53.04 10.71
N THR A 29 -14.62 53.54 9.91
CA THR A 29 -15.54 52.72 9.13
C THR A 29 -14.79 51.96 8.06
N VAL A 30 -14.60 50.65 8.27
CA VAL A 30 -14.13 49.74 7.23
C VAL A 30 -15.38 49.28 6.45
N ALA A 31 -15.45 49.66 5.19
CA ALA A 31 -16.47 49.16 4.28
C ALA A 31 -16.28 47.64 4.11
N ALA A 32 -17.28 46.86 4.53
CA ALA A 32 -17.30 45.44 4.31
C ALA A 32 -17.47 45.16 2.79
N ALA A 33 -16.45 44.61 2.15
CA ALA A 33 -16.58 44.06 0.84
C ALA A 33 -17.46 42.80 0.92
N ALA A 34 -18.50 42.74 0.12
CA ALA A 34 -19.37 41.55 0.00
C ALA A 34 -18.54 40.34 -0.48
N PRO A 35 -18.80 39.11 0.02
CA PRO A 35 -18.13 37.91 -0.51
C PRO A 35 -18.57 37.73 -1.95
N SER A 36 -17.60 37.75 -2.90
CA SER A 36 -17.82 37.35 -4.26
C SER A 36 -18.09 35.85 -4.29
N ASN A 37 -19.30 35.45 -4.62
CA ASN A 37 -19.68 34.10 -4.98
C ASN A 37 -19.08 33.75 -6.35
N GLU A 38 -17.76 33.53 -6.45
CA GLU A 38 -17.22 32.78 -7.57
C GLU A 38 -17.47 31.29 -7.30
N PRO A 39 -18.09 30.58 -8.28
CA PRO A 39 -18.21 29.13 -8.15
C PRO A 39 -16.78 28.54 -8.11
N ALA A 40 -16.48 27.78 -7.05
CA ALA A 40 -15.24 27.05 -6.92
C ALA A 40 -15.07 26.21 -8.19
N THR A 41 -14.09 26.57 -9.00
CA THR A 41 -13.68 25.77 -10.16
C THR A 41 -13.37 24.38 -9.64
N PRO A 42 -14.01 23.30 -10.14
CA PRO A 42 -13.68 21.95 -9.70
C PRO A 42 -12.19 21.77 -9.93
N ALA A 43 -11.48 21.35 -8.88
CA ALA A 43 -10.07 21.01 -8.98
C ALA A 43 -9.93 20.05 -10.16
N ARG A 44 -9.25 20.50 -11.23
CA ARG A 44 -8.95 19.67 -12.37
C ARG A 44 -8.22 18.46 -11.81
N THR A 45 -8.89 17.29 -11.84
CA THR A 45 -8.20 16.03 -11.68
C THR A 45 -7.03 16.07 -12.67
N ALA A 46 -5.82 16.05 -12.13
CA ALA A 46 -4.61 16.01 -12.96
C ALA A 46 -4.79 14.82 -13.90
N SER A 47 -4.87 15.11 -15.20
CA SER A 47 -5.00 14.09 -16.21
C SER A 47 -3.77 13.19 -16.07
N SER A 48 -3.96 11.89 -15.85
CA SER A 48 -2.90 10.88 -15.77
C SER A 48 -2.11 10.74 -17.08
N ARG A 49 -2.37 11.63 -18.05
CA ARG A 49 -1.64 11.68 -19.32
C ARG A 49 -0.19 12.06 -19.05
N GLY A 50 0.67 11.03 -19.00
CA GLY A 50 2.12 11.17 -18.92
C GLY A 50 2.76 10.63 -17.64
N LEU A 51 2.00 10.15 -16.66
CA LEU A 51 2.57 9.45 -15.53
C LEU A 51 2.84 7.98 -15.91
N TRP A 52 4.12 7.65 -16.15
CA TRP A 52 4.52 6.25 -16.35
C TRP A 52 4.55 5.53 -15.00
N PRO A 53 3.92 4.36 -14.87
CA PRO A 53 3.85 3.63 -13.61
C PRO A 53 5.22 3.14 -13.15
N LEU A 54 5.38 2.98 -11.84
CA LEU A 54 6.56 2.49 -11.15
C LEU A 54 6.33 1.02 -10.77
N GLU A 55 6.89 0.10 -11.55
CA GLU A 55 6.57 -1.33 -11.43
C GLU A 55 7.05 -1.94 -10.11
N ARG A 56 8.06 -1.33 -9.44
CA ARG A 56 8.56 -1.77 -8.14
C ARG A 56 7.89 -1.12 -6.94
N ALA A 57 6.99 -0.18 -7.14
CA ALA A 57 6.41 0.58 -6.04
C ALA A 57 5.21 -0.14 -5.41
N HIS A 58 5.30 -0.43 -4.09
CA HIS A 58 4.23 -1.00 -3.29
C HIS A 58 3.86 -0.05 -2.14
N ALA A 59 2.62 0.42 -2.15
CA ALA A 59 2.04 1.24 -1.09
C ALA A 59 1.57 0.32 0.05
N HIS A 60 2.35 0.26 1.11
CA HIS A 60 2.03 -0.41 2.36
C HIS A 60 1.02 0.45 3.12
N ASN A 61 0.08 -0.16 3.84
CA ASN A 61 -0.98 0.55 4.56
C ASN A 61 -1.70 1.64 3.72
N ASP A 62 -1.88 1.41 2.41
CA ASP A 62 -2.43 2.41 1.49
C ASP A 62 -3.74 3.04 1.99
N TYR A 63 -4.55 2.28 2.71
CA TYR A 63 -5.82 2.73 3.31
C TYR A 63 -5.67 3.80 4.41
N GLU A 64 -4.47 4.07 4.90
CA GLU A 64 -4.18 5.14 5.88
C GLU A 64 -3.90 6.49 5.23
N HIS A 65 -3.66 6.54 3.92
CA HIS A 65 -3.52 7.80 3.19
C HIS A 65 -4.83 8.58 3.14
N ALA A 66 -4.72 9.90 2.92
CA ALA A 66 -5.88 10.80 2.86
C ALA A 66 -6.89 10.40 1.77
N ARG A 67 -6.39 9.88 0.64
CA ARG A 67 -7.17 9.36 -0.48
C ARG A 67 -6.68 7.96 -0.82
N PRO A 68 -7.09 6.91 -0.07
CA PRO A 68 -6.69 5.54 -0.35
C PRO A 68 -6.80 5.20 -1.83
N LEU A 69 -5.89 4.39 -2.35
CA LEU A 69 -5.71 4.07 -3.76
C LEU A 69 -5.26 5.27 -4.60
N PHE A 70 -5.97 6.40 -4.52
CA PHE A 70 -5.71 7.53 -5.42
C PHE A 70 -4.35 8.19 -5.16
N ASP A 71 -3.94 8.32 -3.89
CA ASP A 71 -2.63 8.88 -3.57
C ASP A 71 -1.51 7.97 -4.13
N ALA A 72 -1.61 6.65 -3.98
CA ALA A 72 -0.66 5.72 -4.57
C ALA A 72 -0.65 5.77 -6.11
N LEU A 73 -1.84 5.79 -6.74
CA LEU A 73 -1.92 5.88 -8.20
C LEU A 73 -1.40 7.21 -8.76
N ASP A 74 -1.58 8.33 -8.04
CA ASP A 74 -1.07 9.64 -8.44
C ASP A 74 0.47 9.72 -8.33
N HIS A 75 1.10 8.84 -7.52
CA HIS A 75 2.54 8.63 -7.45
C HIS A 75 3.05 7.52 -8.39
N GLY A 76 2.18 6.89 -9.18
CA GLY A 76 2.55 5.89 -10.17
C GLY A 76 2.72 4.47 -9.63
N PHE A 77 2.25 4.17 -8.44
CA PHE A 77 2.40 2.86 -7.81
C PHE A 77 1.59 1.78 -8.54
N THR A 78 2.19 0.60 -8.70
CA THR A 78 1.55 -0.55 -9.35
C THR A 78 1.15 -1.64 -8.36
N SER A 79 1.39 -1.44 -7.07
CA SER A 79 0.94 -2.35 -6.02
C SER A 79 0.45 -1.56 -4.82
N VAL A 80 -0.70 -1.93 -4.27
CA VAL A 80 -1.32 -1.31 -3.09
C VAL A 80 -1.81 -2.38 -2.12
N GLU A 81 -1.75 -2.10 -0.82
CA GLU A 81 -2.19 -3.01 0.25
C GLU A 81 -3.51 -2.55 0.87
N ALA A 82 -4.40 -3.51 1.11
CA ALA A 82 -5.66 -3.31 1.80
C ALA A 82 -5.84 -4.35 2.90
N ASP A 83 -5.81 -3.93 4.16
CA ASP A 83 -6.10 -4.77 5.32
C ASP A 83 -7.60 -4.94 5.49
N VAL A 84 -8.08 -6.18 5.48
CA VAL A 84 -9.52 -6.46 5.49
C VAL A 84 -9.96 -7.23 6.72
N TRP A 85 -11.08 -6.78 7.29
CA TRP A 85 -11.83 -7.40 8.36
C TRP A 85 -13.22 -7.76 7.88
N LEU A 86 -13.63 -9.02 8.05
CA LEU A 86 -15.02 -9.43 7.79
C LEU A 86 -15.89 -9.09 9.00
N GLN A 87 -16.73 -8.07 8.86
CA GLN A 87 -17.65 -7.63 9.91
C GLN A 87 -19.03 -7.35 9.31
N ASP A 88 -20.08 -7.90 9.91
CA ASP A 88 -21.48 -7.72 9.49
C ASP A 88 -21.71 -8.04 7.99
N GLY A 89 -20.92 -8.93 7.41
CA GLY A 89 -20.96 -9.29 5.99
C GLY A 89 -20.23 -8.35 5.05
N GLU A 90 -19.62 -7.26 5.56
CA GLU A 90 -18.78 -6.32 4.83
C GLU A 90 -17.28 -6.66 4.99
N LEU A 91 -16.50 -6.42 3.95
CA LEU A 91 -15.03 -6.46 4.00
C LEU A 91 -14.54 -5.06 4.35
N ARG A 92 -14.56 -4.72 5.63
CA ARG A 92 -14.14 -3.39 6.13
C ARG A 92 -12.62 -3.27 6.12
N VAL A 93 -12.13 -2.09 5.77
CA VAL A 93 -10.70 -1.82 5.60
C VAL A 93 -10.18 -0.96 6.74
N ALA A 94 -9.24 -1.49 7.51
CA ALA A 94 -8.48 -0.81 8.55
C ALA A 94 -7.31 -1.68 9.03
N HIS A 95 -6.28 -1.07 9.66
CA HIS A 95 -5.18 -1.82 10.30
C HIS A 95 -5.69 -2.65 11.49
N ASP A 96 -6.43 -2.01 12.39
CA ASP A 96 -6.99 -2.63 13.59
C ASP A 96 -8.50 -2.81 13.47
N GLU A 97 -9.02 -3.87 14.09
CA GLU A 97 -10.46 -4.16 14.11
C GLU A 97 -11.28 -2.99 14.68
N SER A 98 -10.76 -2.36 15.74
CA SER A 98 -11.42 -1.23 16.41
C SER A 98 -11.47 0.05 15.56
N ALA A 99 -10.66 0.15 14.51
CA ALA A 99 -10.61 1.29 13.59
C ALA A 99 -11.51 1.10 12.36
N THR A 100 -12.16 -0.06 12.21
CA THR A 100 -13.06 -0.32 11.09
C THR A 100 -14.29 0.59 11.12
N GLN A 101 -14.76 1.00 9.95
CA GLN A 101 -15.93 1.85 9.81
C GLN A 101 -16.91 1.26 8.77
N PRO A 102 -18.24 1.29 9.04
CA PRO A 102 -19.24 0.90 8.05
C PRO A 102 -19.10 1.70 6.75
N GLY A 103 -19.23 1.02 5.62
CA GLY A 103 -19.10 1.64 4.29
C GLY A 103 -17.66 1.92 3.84
N ARG A 104 -16.66 1.84 4.71
CA ARG A 104 -15.25 1.92 4.35
C ARG A 104 -14.74 0.50 4.02
N THR A 105 -15.06 0.02 2.84
CA THR A 105 -14.92 -1.39 2.42
C THR A 105 -13.92 -1.56 1.29
N LEU A 106 -13.52 -2.83 1.04
CA LEU A 106 -12.68 -3.19 -0.11
C LEU A 106 -13.32 -2.72 -1.44
N GLN A 107 -14.64 -2.78 -1.56
CA GLN A 107 -15.34 -2.31 -2.75
C GLN A 107 -15.26 -0.79 -2.87
N SER A 108 -15.66 -0.06 -1.82
CA SER A 108 -15.76 1.41 -1.88
C SER A 108 -14.42 2.13 -2.01
N LEU A 109 -13.35 1.58 -1.41
CA LEU A 109 -12.02 2.19 -1.42
C LEU A 109 -11.16 1.76 -2.62
N TYR A 110 -11.35 0.53 -3.13
CA TYR A 110 -10.45 -0.05 -4.14
C TYR A 110 -11.18 -0.51 -5.41
N LEU A 111 -12.13 -1.44 -5.31
CA LEU A 111 -12.65 -2.13 -6.49
C LEU A 111 -13.51 -1.23 -7.37
N ASP A 112 -14.42 -0.43 -6.78
CA ASP A 112 -15.26 0.49 -7.54
C ASP A 112 -14.45 1.64 -8.15
N PRO A 113 -13.52 2.30 -7.42
CA PRO A 113 -12.63 3.30 -8.00
C PRO A 113 -11.72 2.75 -9.10
N LEU A 114 -11.12 1.55 -8.92
CA LEU A 114 -10.30 0.91 -9.95
C LEU A 114 -11.12 0.60 -11.21
N ARG A 115 -12.32 0.03 -11.05
CA ARG A 115 -13.22 -0.24 -12.18
C ARG A 115 -13.61 1.03 -12.94
N GLN A 116 -13.90 2.11 -12.20
CA GLN A 116 -14.18 3.42 -12.81
C GLN A 116 -12.95 3.95 -13.56
N ARG A 117 -11.75 3.88 -12.98
CA ARG A 117 -10.51 4.31 -13.61
C ARG A 117 -10.21 3.52 -14.89
N VAL A 118 -10.31 2.19 -14.84
CA VAL A 118 -10.10 1.32 -15.99
C VAL A 118 -11.06 1.66 -17.15
N ARG A 119 -12.31 2.02 -16.84
CA ARG A 119 -13.26 2.50 -17.87
C ARG A 119 -12.84 3.84 -18.47
N THR A 120 -12.38 4.77 -17.63
CA THR A 120 -11.93 6.10 -18.08
C THR A 120 -10.64 6.02 -18.89
N GLU A 121 -9.72 5.13 -18.53
CA GLU A 121 -8.42 4.94 -19.19
C GLU A 121 -8.45 3.83 -20.28
N HIS A 122 -9.65 3.52 -20.79
CA HIS A 122 -9.87 2.63 -21.94
C HIS A 122 -9.31 1.21 -21.77
N GLY A 123 -9.44 0.63 -20.58
CA GLY A 123 -9.11 -0.77 -20.31
C GLY A 123 -7.81 -0.98 -19.53
N SER A 124 -7.18 0.06 -19.03
CA SER A 124 -5.97 0.00 -18.17
C SER A 124 -6.09 0.90 -16.95
N VAL A 125 -5.26 0.67 -15.92
CA VAL A 125 -5.21 1.56 -14.74
C VAL A 125 -4.43 2.84 -15.05
N TYR A 126 -3.40 2.74 -15.87
CA TYR A 126 -2.60 3.87 -16.36
C TYR A 126 -2.73 3.98 -17.88
N ALA A 127 -2.91 5.18 -18.40
CA ALA A 127 -3.08 5.41 -19.82
C ALA A 127 -1.92 4.83 -20.64
N GLY A 128 -2.23 3.91 -21.56
CA GLY A 128 -1.24 3.26 -22.43
C GLY A 128 -0.35 2.20 -21.77
N TRP A 129 -0.54 1.90 -20.49
CA TRP A 129 0.15 0.80 -19.80
C TRP A 129 -0.76 -0.43 -19.74
N HIS A 130 -0.25 -1.58 -20.19
CA HIS A 130 -1.03 -2.82 -20.28
C HIS A 130 -0.67 -3.85 -19.22
N GLY A 131 0.06 -3.45 -18.17
CA GLY A 131 0.30 -4.27 -17.00
C GLY A 131 -0.92 -4.38 -16.09
N SER A 132 -0.78 -5.10 -14.99
CA SER A 132 -1.81 -5.30 -13.98
C SER A 132 -1.38 -4.69 -12.66
N VAL A 133 -2.21 -3.84 -12.06
CA VAL A 133 -1.98 -3.34 -10.71
C VAL A 133 -2.25 -4.45 -9.69
N GLN A 134 -1.30 -4.71 -8.79
CA GLN A 134 -1.48 -5.66 -7.70
C GLN A 134 -2.32 -5.02 -6.58
N LEU A 135 -3.41 -5.67 -6.20
CA LEU A 135 -4.15 -5.40 -4.98
C LEU A 135 -3.82 -6.50 -3.97
N LEU A 136 -2.91 -6.19 -3.04
CA LEU A 136 -2.56 -7.09 -1.94
C LEU A 136 -3.65 -6.97 -0.86
N ILE A 137 -4.41 -8.03 -0.65
CA ILE A 137 -5.50 -8.08 0.32
C ILE A 137 -5.00 -8.84 1.55
N ASP A 138 -4.67 -8.11 2.61
CA ASP A 138 -4.20 -8.69 3.86
C ASP A 138 -5.41 -9.02 4.77
N VAL A 139 -5.67 -10.31 4.93
CA VAL A 139 -6.79 -10.83 5.72
C VAL A 139 -6.44 -10.78 7.20
N LYS A 140 -7.12 -9.94 7.97
CA LYS A 140 -6.88 -9.73 9.40
C LYS A 140 -7.80 -10.56 10.30
N SER A 141 -9.00 -10.90 9.83
CA SER A 141 -9.98 -11.72 10.56
C SER A 141 -9.85 -13.22 10.24
N ASP A 142 -10.86 -14.04 10.57
CA ASP A 142 -10.89 -15.47 10.29
C ASP A 142 -10.63 -15.78 8.81
N GLY A 143 -9.61 -16.58 8.52
CA GLY A 143 -9.12 -16.82 7.16
C GLY A 143 -10.18 -17.41 6.22
N PRO A 144 -10.76 -18.59 6.53
CA PRO A 144 -11.76 -19.24 5.68
C PRO A 144 -12.98 -18.36 5.39
N ALA A 145 -13.59 -17.79 6.43
CA ALA A 145 -14.80 -16.96 6.28
C ALA A 145 -14.51 -15.67 5.49
N THR A 146 -13.39 -15.04 5.78
CA THR A 146 -12.99 -13.79 5.11
C THR A 146 -12.62 -14.04 3.66
N TYR A 147 -11.85 -15.09 3.37
CA TYR A 147 -11.52 -15.44 1.99
C TYR A 147 -12.78 -15.79 1.18
N ALA A 148 -13.74 -16.52 1.75
CA ALA A 148 -15.01 -16.80 1.08
C ALA A 148 -15.78 -15.51 0.75
N ALA A 149 -15.73 -14.50 1.60
CA ALA A 149 -16.32 -13.19 1.33
C ALA A 149 -15.54 -12.43 0.25
N VAL A 150 -14.21 -12.43 0.29
CA VAL A 150 -13.34 -11.82 -0.74
C VAL A 150 -13.60 -12.46 -2.11
N ASP A 151 -13.58 -13.78 -2.23
CA ASP A 151 -13.82 -14.50 -3.50
C ASP A 151 -15.20 -14.13 -4.08
N ARG A 152 -16.25 -14.08 -3.23
CA ARG A 152 -17.60 -13.68 -3.65
C ARG A 152 -17.64 -12.24 -4.17
N VAL A 153 -16.90 -11.33 -3.55
CA VAL A 153 -16.81 -9.94 -3.97
C VAL A 153 -16.04 -9.83 -5.28
N LEU A 154 -14.84 -10.41 -5.39
CA LEU A 154 -13.99 -10.33 -6.58
C LEU A 154 -14.69 -10.88 -7.84
N ARG A 155 -15.53 -11.91 -7.71
CA ARG A 155 -16.35 -12.48 -8.81
C ARG A 155 -17.35 -11.49 -9.39
N GLN A 156 -17.67 -10.39 -8.70
CA GLN A 156 -18.57 -9.33 -9.21
C GLN A 156 -17.83 -8.32 -10.12
N TYR A 157 -16.51 -8.49 -10.28
CA TYR A 157 -15.64 -7.61 -11.07
C TYR A 157 -14.86 -8.39 -12.16
N PRO A 158 -15.54 -9.21 -13.01
CA PRO A 158 -14.84 -10.11 -13.95
C PRO A 158 -14.13 -9.37 -15.09
N ASP A 159 -14.50 -8.14 -15.34
CA ASP A 159 -13.88 -7.22 -16.31
C ASP A 159 -12.61 -6.56 -15.74
N LEU A 160 -12.52 -6.43 -14.41
CA LEU A 160 -11.43 -5.80 -13.69
C LEU A 160 -10.37 -6.79 -13.20
N MET A 161 -10.80 -7.94 -12.68
CA MET A 161 -9.96 -8.85 -11.92
C MET A 161 -9.33 -9.96 -12.76
N THR A 162 -8.03 -10.13 -12.66
CA THR A 162 -7.32 -11.31 -13.14
C THR A 162 -7.91 -12.57 -12.49
N ARG A 163 -8.05 -13.62 -13.29
CA ARG A 163 -8.54 -14.92 -12.82
C ARG A 163 -7.71 -16.07 -13.38
N TRP A 164 -7.69 -17.14 -12.64
CA TRP A 164 -7.10 -18.43 -13.06
C TRP A 164 -8.19 -19.48 -13.19
N THR A 165 -8.24 -20.16 -14.32
CA THR A 165 -9.19 -21.25 -14.57
C THR A 165 -8.42 -22.44 -15.10
N GLY A 166 -8.48 -23.59 -14.40
CA GLY A 166 -7.75 -24.80 -14.77
C GLY A 166 -6.24 -24.56 -14.86
N GLY A 167 -5.67 -23.73 -13.98
CA GLY A 167 -4.24 -23.35 -13.97
C GLY A 167 -3.84 -22.30 -15.01
N ARG A 168 -4.75 -21.90 -15.92
CA ARG A 168 -4.49 -20.88 -16.93
C ARG A 168 -4.87 -19.49 -16.40
N GLU A 169 -3.95 -18.55 -16.53
CA GLU A 169 -4.17 -17.16 -16.20
C GLU A 169 -4.94 -16.42 -17.30
N HIS A 170 -5.90 -15.60 -16.88
CA HIS A 170 -6.60 -14.63 -17.70
C HIS A 170 -6.37 -13.24 -17.10
N MET A 171 -5.26 -12.62 -17.47
CA MET A 171 -4.84 -11.31 -16.97
C MET A 171 -5.91 -10.25 -17.24
N ARG A 172 -6.09 -9.35 -16.28
CA ARG A 172 -6.95 -8.18 -16.29
C ARG A 172 -6.19 -6.99 -15.68
N PRO A 173 -6.73 -5.77 -15.74
CA PRO A 173 -6.04 -4.59 -15.22
C PRO A 173 -5.68 -4.65 -13.73
N VAL A 174 -6.31 -5.53 -12.94
CA VAL A 174 -6.02 -5.70 -11.50
C VAL A 174 -5.84 -7.18 -11.16
N THR A 175 -4.79 -7.47 -10.42
CA THR A 175 -4.49 -8.81 -9.89
C THR A 175 -4.56 -8.76 -8.37
N ALA A 176 -5.55 -9.44 -7.77
CA ALA A 176 -5.61 -9.60 -6.32
C ALA A 176 -4.64 -10.70 -5.86
N VAL A 177 -3.98 -10.46 -4.72
CA VAL A 177 -3.15 -11.45 -4.02
C VAL A 177 -3.56 -11.46 -2.57
N ILE A 178 -3.84 -12.66 -2.01
CA ILE A 178 -4.28 -12.80 -0.62
C ILE A 178 -3.07 -13.02 0.29
N SER A 179 -2.94 -12.16 1.30
CA SER A 179 -1.96 -12.23 2.38
C SER A 179 -2.65 -12.37 3.75
N GLY A 180 -1.89 -12.25 4.84
CA GLY A 180 -2.40 -12.35 6.21
C GLY A 180 -2.90 -13.76 6.58
N ASN A 181 -4.10 -13.85 7.11
CA ASN A 181 -4.77 -15.11 7.48
C ASN A 181 -5.37 -15.81 6.24
N ARG A 182 -4.52 -16.12 5.27
CA ARG A 182 -4.92 -16.74 4.00
C ARG A 182 -5.24 -18.22 4.14
N ASP A 183 -6.30 -18.68 3.47
CA ASP A 183 -6.71 -20.09 3.46
C ASP A 183 -6.15 -20.81 2.22
N ARG A 184 -4.98 -21.45 2.38
CA ARG A 184 -4.30 -22.17 1.29
C ARG A 184 -5.13 -23.35 0.79
N GLU A 185 -5.80 -24.06 1.68
CA GLU A 185 -6.54 -25.27 1.33
C GLU A 185 -7.73 -24.94 0.45
N VAL A 186 -8.58 -24.02 0.87
CA VAL A 186 -9.73 -23.55 0.09
C VAL A 186 -9.28 -22.96 -1.26
N MET A 187 -8.24 -22.12 -1.26
CA MET A 187 -7.71 -21.52 -2.50
C MET A 187 -7.19 -22.57 -3.47
N THR A 188 -6.53 -23.63 -2.99
CA THR A 188 -5.99 -24.71 -3.83
C THR A 188 -7.10 -25.55 -4.44
N ALA A 189 -8.20 -25.78 -3.72
CA ALA A 189 -9.32 -26.58 -4.18
C ALA A 189 -10.16 -25.90 -5.29
N GLN A 190 -10.01 -24.59 -5.50
CA GLN A 190 -10.79 -23.84 -6.49
C GLN A 190 -10.31 -24.12 -7.92
N THR A 191 -11.22 -24.52 -8.80
CA THR A 191 -10.96 -24.64 -10.25
C THR A 191 -10.93 -23.29 -10.97
N THR A 192 -11.68 -22.29 -10.46
CA THR A 192 -11.65 -20.90 -10.91
C THR A 192 -11.44 -19.99 -9.70
N ARG A 193 -10.36 -19.23 -9.73
CA ARG A 193 -9.92 -18.37 -8.65
C ARG A 193 -9.69 -16.94 -9.17
N TYR A 194 -10.08 -15.94 -8.37
CA TYR A 194 -9.94 -14.51 -8.69
C TYR A 194 -8.82 -13.81 -7.89
N ALA A 195 -8.02 -14.58 -7.15
CA ALA A 195 -6.87 -14.06 -6.42
C ALA A 195 -5.71 -15.05 -6.43
N GLY A 196 -4.47 -14.56 -6.43
CA GLY A 196 -3.26 -15.32 -6.14
C GLY A 196 -3.06 -15.51 -4.64
N TYR A 197 -2.17 -16.41 -4.27
CA TYR A 197 -1.73 -16.68 -2.90
C TYR A 197 -0.38 -15.99 -2.65
N ASP A 198 -0.24 -15.23 -1.56
CA ASP A 198 1.03 -14.69 -1.10
C ASP A 198 1.80 -15.75 -0.32
N GLY A 199 2.85 -16.32 -0.91
CA GLY A 199 3.75 -17.29 -0.27
C GLY A 199 4.69 -16.67 0.75
N ARG A 200 5.51 -17.52 1.34
CA ARG A 200 6.62 -17.15 2.22
C ARG A 200 7.93 -17.75 1.69
N LEU A 201 9.08 -17.31 2.18
CA LEU A 201 10.36 -17.89 1.76
C LEU A 201 10.45 -19.40 2.03
N SER A 202 9.71 -19.92 3.01
CA SER A 202 9.57 -21.36 3.27
C SER A 202 8.86 -22.11 2.16
N ASP A 203 8.13 -21.44 1.28
CA ASP A 203 7.46 -22.04 0.13
C ASP A 203 8.41 -22.19 -1.10
N LEU A 204 9.60 -21.57 -1.07
CA LEU A 204 10.58 -21.71 -2.15
C LEU A 204 11.06 -23.16 -2.24
N GLY A 205 11.11 -23.67 -3.48
CA GLY A 205 11.52 -25.06 -3.74
C GLY A 205 10.42 -26.10 -3.53
N THR A 206 9.20 -25.74 -3.11
CA THR A 206 8.07 -26.69 -2.96
C THR A 206 7.42 -27.10 -4.27
N GLY A 207 7.75 -26.44 -5.39
CA GLY A 207 7.13 -26.69 -6.69
C GLY A 207 5.70 -26.12 -6.82
N THR A 208 5.30 -25.23 -5.91
CA THR A 208 4.01 -24.51 -6.02
C THR A 208 4.00 -23.68 -7.31
N PRO A 209 3.01 -23.79 -8.20
CA PRO A 209 3.04 -23.06 -9.47
C PRO A 209 2.77 -21.55 -9.27
N ALA A 210 3.44 -20.71 -10.06
CA ALA A 210 3.26 -19.25 -10.04
C ALA A 210 1.81 -18.83 -10.36
N SER A 211 1.07 -19.63 -11.12
CA SER A 211 -0.36 -19.41 -11.34
C SER A 211 -1.21 -19.55 -10.06
N PHE A 212 -0.68 -20.17 -9.01
CA PHE A 212 -1.28 -20.20 -7.68
C PHE A 212 -0.65 -19.18 -6.74
N MET A 213 0.65 -19.09 -6.73
CA MET A 213 1.45 -18.27 -5.82
C MET A 213 2.32 -17.28 -6.63
N PRO A 214 1.71 -16.18 -7.17
CA PRO A 214 2.45 -15.23 -7.98
C PRO A 214 3.43 -14.38 -7.18
N LEU A 215 3.19 -14.23 -5.87
CA LEU A 215 3.99 -13.41 -4.96
C LEU A 215 4.57 -14.29 -3.84
N VAL A 216 5.81 -14.03 -3.46
CA VAL A 216 6.41 -14.44 -2.20
C VAL A 216 6.76 -13.19 -1.42
N SER A 217 6.29 -13.07 -0.18
CA SER A 217 6.67 -11.97 0.69
C SER A 217 7.13 -12.47 2.06
N ASP A 218 8.09 -11.77 2.67
CA ASP A 218 8.59 -12.15 3.99
C ASP A 218 9.07 -10.93 4.80
N ASN A 219 9.23 -11.15 6.10
CA ASN A 219 9.73 -10.13 7.02
C ASN A 219 11.24 -9.96 6.87
N TRP A 220 11.68 -8.75 6.47
CA TRP A 220 13.10 -8.43 6.32
C TRP A 220 13.91 -8.74 7.59
N THR A 221 13.41 -8.32 8.76
CA THR A 221 14.14 -8.44 10.03
C THR A 221 14.26 -9.88 10.52
N GLN A 222 13.46 -10.81 10.00
CA GLN A 222 13.61 -12.24 10.25
C GLN A 222 14.63 -12.89 9.32
N GLN A 223 14.94 -12.24 8.21
CA GLN A 223 15.86 -12.77 7.21
C GLN A 223 17.25 -12.12 7.27
N PHE A 224 17.33 -10.85 7.63
CA PHE A 224 18.54 -10.04 7.61
C PHE A 224 18.71 -9.27 8.91
N THR A 225 19.94 -9.05 9.32
CA THR A 225 20.29 -8.19 10.46
C THR A 225 20.64 -6.77 10.02
N TRP A 226 21.04 -6.60 8.75
CA TRP A 226 21.34 -5.29 8.19
C TRP A 226 20.08 -4.49 7.90
N LEU A 227 20.04 -3.27 8.43
CA LEU A 227 18.91 -2.34 8.34
C LEU A 227 19.30 -1.05 7.59
N GLY A 228 20.22 -1.14 6.62
CA GLY A 228 20.60 -0.02 5.77
C GLY A 228 21.74 0.87 6.30
N VAL A 229 22.27 0.61 7.50
CA VAL A 229 23.36 1.37 8.09
C VAL A 229 24.72 0.78 7.70
N GLY A 230 25.58 1.60 7.10
CA GLY A 230 26.87 1.13 6.57
C GLY A 230 26.72 0.18 5.38
N PRO A 231 27.81 -0.46 4.94
CA PRO A 231 27.75 -1.42 3.84
C PRO A 231 27.00 -2.68 4.24
N MET A 232 26.19 -3.23 3.33
CA MET A 232 25.56 -4.54 3.56
C MET A 232 26.62 -5.63 3.67
N PRO A 233 26.58 -6.50 4.71
CA PRO A 233 27.50 -7.64 4.81
C PRO A 233 27.43 -8.54 3.58
N SER A 234 28.58 -8.98 3.05
CA SER A 234 28.63 -9.78 1.82
C SER A 234 27.78 -11.05 1.88
N ALA A 235 27.78 -11.73 3.03
CA ALA A 235 26.98 -12.94 3.22
C ALA A 235 25.46 -12.66 3.16
N GLU A 236 24.99 -11.52 3.67
CA GLU A 236 23.60 -11.13 3.59
C GLU A 236 23.22 -10.69 2.17
N ARG A 237 24.10 -9.95 1.48
CA ARG A 237 23.91 -9.60 0.06
C ARG A 237 23.80 -10.85 -0.81
N GLU A 238 24.69 -11.82 -0.64
CA GLU A 238 24.64 -13.10 -1.35
C GLU A 238 23.35 -13.88 -1.02
N LYS A 239 22.88 -13.84 0.25
CA LYS A 239 21.60 -14.44 0.64
C LYS A 239 20.45 -13.77 -0.10
N LEU A 240 20.41 -12.44 -0.17
CA LEU A 240 19.38 -11.69 -0.88
C LEU A 240 19.34 -12.06 -2.37
N HIS A 241 20.48 -12.05 -3.05
CA HIS A 241 20.57 -12.47 -4.45
C HIS A 241 20.10 -13.91 -4.68
N ARG A 242 20.44 -14.85 -3.79
CA ARG A 242 19.96 -16.23 -3.89
C ARG A 242 18.44 -16.33 -3.75
N ILE A 243 17.85 -15.61 -2.80
CA ILE A 243 16.40 -15.59 -2.61
C ILE A 243 15.71 -15.05 -3.87
N VAL A 244 16.17 -13.93 -4.41
CA VAL A 244 15.63 -13.34 -5.65
C VAL A 244 15.75 -14.34 -6.80
N ALA A 245 16.94 -14.93 -7.02
CA ALA A 245 17.15 -15.89 -8.10
C ALA A 245 16.23 -17.12 -7.98
N GLN A 246 16.01 -17.64 -6.76
CA GLN A 246 15.11 -18.76 -6.52
C GLN A 246 13.65 -18.40 -6.77
N SER A 247 13.23 -17.21 -6.34
CA SER A 247 11.88 -16.70 -6.59
C SER A 247 11.60 -16.56 -8.09
N HIS A 248 12.50 -15.88 -8.80
CA HIS A 248 12.36 -15.66 -10.24
C HIS A 248 12.44 -16.95 -11.06
N ALA A 249 13.31 -17.90 -10.68
CA ALA A 249 13.38 -19.21 -11.33
C ALA A 249 12.08 -20.02 -11.21
N ALA A 250 11.29 -19.77 -10.16
CA ALA A 250 9.96 -20.36 -9.96
C ALA A 250 8.81 -19.51 -10.55
N GLY A 251 9.12 -18.33 -11.11
CA GLY A 251 8.15 -17.39 -11.69
C GLY A 251 7.41 -16.53 -10.67
N TYR A 252 7.92 -16.41 -9.45
CA TYR A 252 7.33 -15.58 -8.42
C TYR A 252 7.93 -14.17 -8.42
N THR A 253 7.13 -13.17 -8.12
CA THR A 253 7.60 -11.87 -7.67
C THR A 253 7.95 -11.91 -6.19
N LEU A 254 8.84 -11.01 -5.74
CA LEU A 254 9.34 -10.97 -4.37
C LEU A 254 9.13 -9.60 -3.73
N ARG A 255 8.65 -9.60 -2.48
CA ARG A 255 8.52 -8.43 -1.62
C ARG A 255 9.10 -8.71 -0.23
N PHE A 256 9.71 -7.70 0.39
CA PHE A 256 10.00 -7.72 1.83
C PHE A 256 9.24 -6.61 2.54
N TRP A 257 8.59 -6.96 3.66
CA TRP A 257 7.97 -6.02 4.60
C TRP A 257 8.83 -5.89 5.87
N ALA A 258 8.44 -5.03 6.83
CA ALA A 258 9.24 -4.66 8.01
C ALA A 258 10.63 -4.11 7.65
N THR A 259 10.74 -3.41 6.55
CA THR A 259 11.91 -2.65 6.16
C THR A 259 11.92 -1.29 6.86
N PRO A 260 13.10 -0.68 7.17
CA PRO A 260 13.16 0.71 7.65
C PRO A 260 12.44 1.66 6.69
N ASP A 261 11.48 2.44 7.22
CA ASP A 261 10.68 3.35 6.37
C ASP A 261 10.76 4.84 6.77
N LEU A 262 11.51 5.17 7.81
CA LEU A 262 11.83 6.57 8.12
C LEU A 262 12.71 7.16 7.01
N ALA A 263 12.44 8.42 6.61
CA ALA A 263 13.18 9.13 5.56
C ALA A 263 14.63 9.39 5.96
N THR A 264 15.48 8.38 5.79
CA THR A 264 16.90 8.38 6.15
C THR A 264 17.75 7.74 5.06
N SER A 265 19.05 7.97 5.10
CA SER A 265 20.03 7.29 4.22
C SER A 265 20.02 5.76 4.39
N ALA A 266 19.64 5.26 5.56
CA ALA A 266 19.51 3.82 5.81
C ALA A 266 18.39 3.20 4.95
N ARG A 267 17.21 3.83 4.90
CA ARG A 267 16.11 3.41 4.02
C ARG A 267 16.54 3.40 2.56
N GLU A 268 17.15 4.49 2.09
CA GLU A 268 17.60 4.55 0.70
C GLU A 268 18.70 3.53 0.37
N SER A 269 19.59 3.23 1.33
CA SER A 269 20.60 2.18 1.14
C SER A 269 19.95 0.80 1.00
N LEU A 270 18.91 0.52 1.78
CA LEU A 270 18.14 -0.72 1.67
C LEU A 270 17.40 -0.80 0.33
N TRP A 271 16.78 0.26 -0.12
CA TRP A 271 16.14 0.33 -1.44
C TRP A 271 17.15 0.08 -2.56
N ARG A 272 18.35 0.70 -2.50
CA ARG A 272 19.42 0.48 -3.50
C ARG A 272 19.87 -0.98 -3.57
N GLU A 273 20.13 -1.62 -2.44
CA GLU A 273 20.50 -3.04 -2.41
C GLU A 273 19.36 -3.94 -2.92
N SER A 274 18.10 -3.62 -2.57
CA SER A 274 16.93 -4.35 -3.05
C SER A 274 16.77 -4.24 -4.58
N VAL A 275 16.87 -3.04 -5.14
CA VAL A 275 16.84 -2.80 -6.60
C VAL A 275 17.99 -3.50 -7.28
N ALA A 276 19.21 -3.40 -6.74
CA ALA A 276 20.41 -4.06 -7.31
C ALA A 276 20.30 -5.58 -7.30
N ALA A 277 19.64 -6.15 -6.28
CA ALA A 277 19.38 -7.58 -6.20
C ALA A 277 18.23 -8.05 -7.11
N GLY A 278 17.35 -7.14 -7.55
CA GLY A 278 16.19 -7.44 -8.39
C GLY A 278 14.93 -7.76 -7.60
N VAL A 279 14.77 -7.26 -6.36
CA VAL A 279 13.51 -7.36 -5.61
C VAL A 279 12.40 -6.65 -6.39
N ASP A 280 11.23 -7.28 -6.53
CA ASP A 280 10.17 -6.80 -7.42
C ASP A 280 9.35 -5.67 -6.79
N TYR A 281 9.07 -5.74 -5.48
CA TYR A 281 8.31 -4.71 -4.80
C TYR A 281 9.06 -4.13 -3.61
N LEU A 282 9.24 -2.82 -3.61
CA LEU A 282 9.75 -2.03 -2.48
C LEU A 282 8.57 -1.52 -1.65
N ASN A 283 8.60 -1.84 -0.35
CA ASN A 283 7.53 -1.56 0.60
C ASN A 283 7.75 -0.19 1.28
N THR A 284 6.73 0.67 1.31
CA THR A 284 6.80 1.97 1.98
C THR A 284 5.43 2.55 2.30
N ASP A 285 5.36 3.39 3.36
CA ASP A 285 4.27 4.31 3.65
C ASP A 285 4.56 5.74 3.09
N ASP A 286 5.80 6.01 2.61
CA ASP A 286 6.21 7.30 2.03
C ASP A 286 6.19 7.24 0.49
N LEU A 287 5.01 7.46 -0.08
CA LEU A 287 4.78 7.38 -1.52
C LEU A 287 5.69 8.33 -2.32
N ALA A 288 5.80 9.57 -1.88
CA ALA A 288 6.61 10.59 -2.57
C ALA A 288 8.12 10.28 -2.50
N GLY A 289 8.59 9.78 -1.36
CA GLY A 289 9.98 9.37 -1.17
C GLY A 289 10.36 8.22 -2.09
N LEU A 290 9.53 7.17 -2.19
CA LEU A 290 9.80 6.04 -3.06
C LEU A 290 9.68 6.42 -4.54
N GLU A 291 8.68 7.23 -4.93
CA GLU A 291 8.59 7.75 -6.30
C GLU A 291 9.87 8.47 -6.70
N SER A 292 10.32 9.42 -5.88
CA SER A 292 11.55 10.19 -6.15
C SER A 292 12.77 9.28 -6.28
N PHE A 293 12.89 8.29 -5.41
CA PHE A 293 13.98 7.31 -5.44
C PHE A 293 13.94 6.47 -6.72
N LEU A 294 12.82 5.83 -7.06
CA LEU A 294 12.71 4.95 -8.22
C LEU A 294 12.94 5.71 -9.54
N ARG A 295 12.36 6.90 -9.69
CA ARG A 295 12.55 7.71 -10.90
C ARG A 295 14.00 8.15 -11.12
N THR A 296 14.83 8.15 -10.09
CA THR A 296 16.22 8.62 -10.17
C THR A 296 17.25 7.49 -10.08
N GLN A 297 16.94 6.41 -9.39
CA GLN A 297 17.91 5.37 -9.01
C GLN A 297 17.61 3.99 -9.62
N ASP A 298 16.39 3.73 -10.11
CA ASP A 298 16.07 2.45 -10.75
C ASP A 298 16.39 2.49 -12.26
N PRO A 299 17.37 1.68 -12.74
CA PRO A 299 17.70 1.61 -14.16
C PRO A 299 16.54 1.13 -15.04
N GLN A 300 15.65 0.30 -14.52
CA GLN A 300 14.51 -0.24 -15.25
C GLN A 300 13.47 0.87 -15.49
N GLU A 301 13.12 1.60 -14.46
CA GLU A 301 12.19 2.73 -14.53
C GLU A 301 12.75 3.87 -15.40
N SER A 302 14.04 4.14 -15.31
CA SER A 302 14.73 5.14 -16.15
C SER A 302 14.64 4.79 -17.63
N ARG A 303 14.78 3.52 -18.01
CA ARG A 303 14.66 3.05 -19.41
C ARG A 303 13.22 3.13 -19.92
N ALA A 304 12.25 2.74 -19.10
CA ALA A 304 10.84 2.81 -19.46
C ALA A 304 10.39 4.24 -19.76
N GLN A 305 11.00 5.24 -19.10
CA GLN A 305 10.75 6.66 -19.30
C GLN A 305 11.57 7.29 -20.43
N GLY A 306 12.42 6.52 -21.15
CA GLY A 306 13.32 7.04 -22.19
C GLY A 306 14.39 8.01 -21.68
N ARG A 307 14.70 8.02 -20.38
CA ARG A 307 15.71 8.87 -19.76
C ARG A 307 17.10 8.20 -19.80
N PRO A 308 18.18 8.93 -20.14
CA PRO A 308 19.53 8.37 -20.04
C PRO A 308 19.87 8.10 -18.56
N LEU A 309 20.45 6.92 -18.31
CA LEU A 309 21.02 6.59 -17.00
C LEU A 309 22.11 7.62 -16.67
N HIS A 310 21.94 8.38 -15.59
CA HIS A 310 23.07 9.12 -15.02
C HIS A 310 24.06 8.10 -14.49
N ALA A 311 25.23 8.00 -15.13
CA ALA A 311 26.34 7.22 -14.60
C ALA A 311 26.65 7.74 -13.19
N ALA A 312 26.54 6.87 -12.18
CA ALA A 312 27.00 7.18 -10.84
C ALA A 312 28.51 7.44 -10.92
N ALA A 313 28.91 8.67 -10.54
CA ALA A 313 30.31 9.08 -10.46
C ALA A 313 30.95 8.56 -9.18
#